data_32d523a27bd7260e04c2218028ba47f1
#
_entry.id   32d523a27bd7260e04c2218028ba47f1
#
_cell.length_a   1.000
_cell.length_b   1.000
_cell.length_c   1.000
_cell.angle_alpha   90.00
_cell.angle_beta   90.00
_cell.angle_gamma   90.00
#
_symmetry.space_group_name_H-M   'P 1'
#
loop_
_entity.id
_entity.type
_entity.pdbx_description
1 polymer ?
#
loop_
_entity_poly.entity_id
_entity_poly.type
_entity_poly.pdbx_seq_one_letter_code
_entity_poly.pdbx_strand_id
1 'polypeptide(L)'
;MTEGSFLFIVVHTFRFGKAGSCTIDRPFILGHEASGIVEETGARVTHLKKGDRVVMEPGIPCCKCEFCLKGLYHLCPDLRFWAAPPHDGCLMNYVAHPASFTFKLPDHVSLREGALVEPLAVGLSAADKGNIQVGETVVVLGAGCIGLVTLMVARTRGASKVIITDVLPNRLEMAQKLGAIAVNAGETDAVSEILRLTNGRGADIVVDCCGRNQTVQQCIQIARPYGRIILVGLAETTLKELPMFDFVDKELTFAAVRRYHNQFPIAIDMIANRMVSVERLITHEYPFENTPFAFEDCIRNASDVIKGMILFES
;
A
#
# COMPACT_ATOMS: atom_id res chain seq x y z
N MET A 1 -23.59 4.90 2.87
CA MET A 1 -22.57 4.99 3.93
C MET A 1 -21.26 4.58 3.31
N THR A 2 -20.25 5.36 3.51
CA THR A 2 -18.89 5.03 3.07
C THR A 2 -18.01 4.92 4.32
N GLU A 3 -17.19 3.90 4.42
CA GLU A 3 -16.05 3.88 5.33
C GLU A 3 -14.82 4.20 4.50
N GLY A 4 -14.05 5.20 4.91
CA GLY A 4 -12.85 5.63 4.23
C GLY A 4 -11.63 5.42 5.12
N SER A 5 -10.63 4.75 4.64
CA SER A 5 -9.33 4.74 5.29
C SER A 5 -8.38 5.75 4.66
N PHE A 6 -7.38 6.21 5.39
CA PHE A 6 -6.37 7.10 4.83
C PHE A 6 -4.96 6.61 5.14
N LEU A 7 -4.12 6.71 4.13
CA LEU A 7 -2.73 6.30 4.14
C LEU A 7 -1.80 7.51 4.32
N PHE A 8 -0.54 7.23 4.61
CA PHE A 8 0.54 8.21 4.72
C PHE A 8 0.58 9.24 3.57
N ILE A 9 0.26 8.84 2.33
CA ILE A 9 0.21 9.77 1.18
C ILE A 9 -0.87 10.84 1.38
N VAL A 10 -2.04 10.48 1.90
CA VAL A 10 -3.14 11.43 2.16
C VAL A 10 -2.75 12.39 3.29
N VAL A 11 -2.14 11.87 4.36
CA VAL A 11 -1.59 12.67 5.47
C VAL A 11 -0.47 13.60 4.98
N HIS A 12 0.42 13.11 4.13
CA HIS A 12 1.46 13.94 3.50
C HIS A 12 0.87 15.06 2.65
N THR A 13 -0.16 14.75 1.87
CA THR A 13 -0.86 15.73 1.04
C THR A 13 -1.53 16.81 1.89
N PHE A 14 -2.19 16.42 2.99
CA PHE A 14 -2.77 17.35 3.95
C PHE A 14 -1.71 18.26 4.56
N ARG A 15 -0.57 17.70 4.98
CA ARG A 15 0.50 18.46 5.66
C ARG A 15 1.23 19.45 4.75
N PHE A 16 1.48 19.08 3.50
CA PHE A 16 2.38 19.81 2.60
C PHE A 16 1.67 20.47 1.41
N GLY A 17 0.36 20.25 1.23
CA GLY A 17 -0.39 20.76 0.09
C GLY A 17 0.10 20.22 -1.25
N LYS A 18 0.70 19.03 -1.27
CA LYS A 18 1.25 18.41 -2.47
C LYS A 18 0.92 16.92 -2.55
N ALA A 19 0.54 16.46 -3.72
CA ALA A 19 0.37 15.06 -4.05
C ALA A 19 1.40 14.68 -5.15
N GLY A 20 2.52 14.05 -4.74
CA GLY A 20 3.66 13.83 -5.63
C GLY A 20 4.24 15.15 -6.14
N SER A 21 4.30 15.32 -7.47
CA SER A 21 4.76 16.56 -8.12
C SER A 21 3.68 17.65 -8.25
N CYS A 22 2.42 17.34 -7.95
CA CYS A 22 1.30 18.27 -8.11
C CYS A 22 1.05 19.07 -6.83
N THR A 23 0.95 20.40 -6.94
CA THR A 23 0.55 21.30 -5.85
C THR A 23 -0.96 21.48 -5.86
N ILE A 24 -1.57 21.52 -4.67
CA ILE A 24 -2.98 21.79 -4.48
C ILE A 24 -3.15 23.31 -4.34
N ASP A 25 -3.87 23.93 -5.26
CA ASP A 25 -4.09 25.38 -5.37
C ASP A 25 -5.56 25.81 -5.17
N ARG A 26 -6.43 24.84 -4.83
CA ARG A 26 -7.88 25.03 -4.62
C ARG A 26 -8.38 24.19 -3.44
N PRO A 27 -9.60 24.44 -2.92
CA PRO A 27 -10.25 23.49 -2.02
C PRO A 27 -10.28 22.08 -2.65
N PHE A 28 -9.87 21.05 -1.89
CA PHE A 28 -9.59 19.73 -2.43
C PHE A 28 -10.05 18.65 -1.46
N ILE A 29 -10.80 17.66 -1.96
CA ILE A 29 -11.25 16.53 -1.18
C ILE A 29 -10.19 15.43 -1.20
N LEU A 30 -9.79 14.98 -0.01
CA LEU A 30 -8.80 13.93 0.18
C LEU A 30 -9.45 12.53 0.16
N GLY A 31 -8.63 11.49 0.31
CA GLY A 31 -9.03 10.08 0.41
C GLY A 31 -9.09 9.37 -0.92
N HIS A 32 -8.57 8.13 -0.94
CA HIS A 32 -8.63 7.25 -2.12
C HIS A 32 -8.79 5.76 -1.76
N GLU A 33 -9.00 5.46 -0.51
CA GLU A 33 -9.22 4.12 0.01
C GLU A 33 -10.63 4.10 0.62
N ALA A 34 -11.61 3.52 -0.06
CA ALA A 34 -12.99 3.59 0.37
C ALA A 34 -13.76 2.31 0.09
N SER A 35 -14.60 1.94 1.04
CA SER A 35 -15.69 0.99 0.91
C SER A 35 -17.01 1.66 1.29
N GLY A 36 -18.12 1.07 0.90
CA GLY A 36 -19.42 1.66 1.21
C GLY A 36 -20.58 0.78 0.80
N ILE A 37 -21.78 1.38 0.82
CA ILE A 37 -23.03 0.73 0.44
C ILE A 37 -23.57 1.45 -0.79
N VAL A 38 -23.98 0.68 -1.79
CA VAL A 38 -24.61 1.22 -3.01
C VAL A 38 -25.95 1.85 -2.66
N GLU A 39 -26.07 3.15 -2.88
CA GLU A 39 -27.34 3.86 -2.70
C GLU A 39 -28.20 3.83 -3.96
N GLU A 40 -27.58 4.03 -5.13
CA GLU A 40 -28.25 4.05 -6.41
C GLU A 40 -27.35 3.51 -7.52
N THR A 41 -27.94 2.91 -8.54
CA THR A 41 -27.21 2.44 -9.73
C THR A 41 -27.81 3.05 -11.00
N GLY A 42 -26.96 3.34 -11.97
CA GLY A 42 -27.42 3.73 -13.30
C GLY A 42 -28.18 2.57 -13.99
N ALA A 43 -29.12 2.91 -14.86
CA ALA A 43 -30.03 1.95 -15.52
C ALA A 43 -29.33 0.82 -16.31
N ARG A 44 -28.07 0.99 -16.67
CA ARG A 44 -27.28 -0.02 -17.42
C ARG A 44 -26.42 -0.92 -16.52
N VAL A 45 -26.42 -0.70 -15.21
CA VAL A 45 -25.67 -1.50 -14.26
C VAL A 45 -26.49 -2.74 -13.88
N THR A 46 -25.94 -3.94 -14.12
CA THR A 46 -26.64 -5.20 -13.88
C THR A 46 -26.03 -6.05 -12.76
N HIS A 47 -24.79 -5.79 -12.39
CA HIS A 47 -24.04 -6.60 -11.41
C HIS A 47 -24.02 -6.00 -10.00
N LEU A 48 -24.52 -4.77 -9.83
CA LEU A 48 -24.66 -4.09 -8.54
C LEU A 48 -26.10 -3.62 -8.36
N LYS A 49 -26.58 -3.58 -7.13
CA LYS A 49 -27.89 -3.06 -6.74
C LYS A 49 -27.80 -2.27 -5.42
N LYS A 50 -28.80 -1.44 -5.16
CA LYS A 50 -28.95 -0.74 -3.88
C LYS A 50 -28.84 -1.72 -2.71
N GLY A 51 -28.05 -1.35 -1.70
CA GLY A 51 -27.77 -2.14 -0.50
C GLY A 51 -26.56 -3.07 -0.64
N ASP A 52 -26.00 -3.26 -1.83
CA ASP A 52 -24.75 -4.04 -1.97
C ASP A 52 -23.61 -3.32 -1.27
N ARG A 53 -22.81 -4.08 -0.54
CA ARG A 53 -21.57 -3.61 0.09
C ARG A 53 -20.44 -3.73 -0.92
N VAL A 54 -19.69 -2.64 -1.09
CA VAL A 54 -18.71 -2.53 -2.17
C VAL A 54 -17.42 -1.87 -1.71
N VAL A 55 -16.36 -2.14 -2.47
CA VAL A 55 -15.12 -1.37 -2.45
C VAL A 55 -14.88 -0.79 -3.83
N MET A 56 -14.28 0.38 -3.87
CA MET A 56 -14.08 1.13 -5.11
C MET A 56 -12.59 1.28 -5.43
N GLU A 57 -12.19 0.86 -6.61
CA GLU A 57 -10.82 1.07 -7.11
C GLU A 57 -10.67 2.53 -7.56
N PRO A 58 -9.82 3.34 -6.90
CA PRO A 58 -9.80 4.80 -7.07
C PRO A 58 -9.29 5.28 -8.42
N GLY A 59 -8.71 4.42 -9.22
CA GLY A 59 -8.15 4.74 -10.54
C GLY A 59 -9.14 4.49 -11.67
N ILE A 60 -9.57 5.54 -12.38
CA ILE A 60 -10.48 5.44 -13.52
C ILE A 60 -9.68 5.72 -14.80
N PRO A 61 -9.31 4.69 -15.58
CA PRO A 61 -8.54 4.84 -16.81
C PRO A 61 -9.41 5.22 -18.00
N CYS A 62 -8.80 5.59 -19.12
CA CYS A 62 -9.53 5.91 -20.36
C CYS A 62 -10.09 4.67 -21.10
N CYS A 63 -9.67 3.47 -20.74
CA CYS A 63 -10.06 2.16 -21.30
C CYS A 63 -9.76 1.97 -22.80
N LYS A 64 -9.01 2.85 -23.46
CA LYS A 64 -8.76 2.81 -24.91
C LYS A 64 -7.30 3.01 -25.33
N CYS A 65 -6.43 3.49 -24.46
CA CYS A 65 -5.00 3.65 -24.79
C CYS A 65 -4.27 2.30 -24.80
N GLU A 66 -3.06 2.28 -25.32
CA GLU A 66 -2.25 1.06 -25.41
C GLU A 66 -2.04 0.35 -24.06
N PHE A 67 -1.86 1.10 -22.99
CA PHE A 67 -1.69 0.54 -21.64
C PHE A 67 -2.99 -0.11 -21.14
N CYS A 68 -4.14 0.55 -21.34
CA CYS A 68 -5.43 -0.01 -20.99
C CYS A 68 -5.72 -1.29 -21.74
N LEU A 69 -5.46 -1.32 -23.06
CA LEU A 69 -5.69 -2.50 -23.89
C LEU A 69 -4.77 -3.68 -23.53
N LYS A 70 -3.60 -3.40 -22.94
CA LYS A 70 -2.68 -4.42 -22.38
C LYS A 70 -3.01 -4.83 -20.94
N GLY A 71 -4.08 -4.32 -20.34
CA GLY A 71 -4.40 -4.54 -18.93
C GLY A 71 -3.53 -3.77 -17.94
N LEU A 72 -2.62 -2.92 -18.41
CA LEU A 72 -1.71 -2.09 -17.60
C LEU A 72 -2.33 -0.72 -17.32
N TYR A 73 -3.61 -0.66 -17.01
CA TYR A 73 -4.40 0.57 -16.93
C TYR A 73 -3.94 1.56 -15.85
N HIS A 74 -3.20 1.11 -14.84
CA HIS A 74 -2.56 1.98 -13.85
C HIS A 74 -1.50 2.93 -14.45
N LEU A 75 -1.02 2.64 -15.68
CA LEU A 75 -0.10 3.47 -16.45
C LEU A 75 -0.82 4.33 -17.51
N CYS A 76 -2.14 4.34 -17.51
CA CYS A 76 -2.93 5.16 -18.42
C CYS A 76 -2.54 6.64 -18.29
N PRO A 77 -2.21 7.34 -19.39
CA PRO A 77 -1.85 8.76 -19.35
C PRO A 77 -3.03 9.65 -18.90
N ASP A 78 -4.27 9.21 -19.19
CA ASP A 78 -5.50 9.90 -18.82
C ASP A 78 -6.11 9.34 -17.51
N LEU A 79 -5.32 8.70 -16.68
CA LEU A 79 -5.81 8.09 -15.43
C LEU A 79 -6.31 9.18 -14.48
N ARG A 80 -7.60 9.16 -14.18
CA ARG A 80 -8.20 9.95 -13.10
C ARG A 80 -8.09 9.14 -11.82
N PHE A 81 -7.36 9.64 -10.85
CA PHE A 81 -7.15 8.94 -9.58
C PHE A 81 -7.64 9.81 -8.43
N TRP A 82 -8.43 9.24 -7.53
CA TRP A 82 -8.94 9.97 -6.37
C TRP A 82 -7.81 10.59 -5.54
N ALA A 83 -8.05 11.81 -5.07
CA ALA A 83 -7.09 12.60 -4.31
C ALA A 83 -5.72 12.79 -5.00
N ALA A 84 -5.68 12.72 -6.33
CA ALA A 84 -4.55 13.13 -7.14
C ALA A 84 -4.97 14.33 -8.02
N PRO A 85 -4.46 15.54 -7.77
CA PRO A 85 -4.87 16.73 -8.53
C PRO A 85 -4.84 16.51 -10.04
N PRO A 86 -5.86 16.98 -10.80
CA PRO A 86 -6.96 17.85 -10.35
C PRO A 86 -8.20 17.10 -9.81
N HIS A 87 -8.14 15.82 -9.53
CA HIS A 87 -9.28 14.97 -9.18
C HIS A 87 -9.47 14.88 -7.66
N ASP A 88 -10.66 15.24 -7.20
CA ASP A 88 -11.04 15.12 -5.79
C ASP A 88 -11.07 13.64 -5.35
N GLY A 89 -10.93 13.42 -4.05
CA GLY A 89 -10.96 12.11 -3.41
C GLY A 89 -12.35 11.69 -2.94
N CYS A 90 -12.37 10.72 -2.04
CA CYS A 90 -13.57 10.03 -1.59
C CYS A 90 -14.02 10.36 -0.14
N LEU A 91 -13.35 11.28 0.58
CA LEU A 91 -13.78 11.66 1.94
C LEU A 91 -15.03 12.55 1.87
N MET A 92 -16.17 11.94 1.51
CA MET A 92 -17.49 12.55 1.41
C MET A 92 -18.58 11.49 1.64
N ASN A 93 -19.77 11.92 2.03
CA ASN A 93 -20.88 11.01 2.33
C ASN A 93 -21.32 10.16 1.12
N TYR A 94 -21.27 10.72 -0.09
CA TYR A 94 -21.64 10.04 -1.31
C TYR A 94 -20.62 10.29 -2.40
N VAL A 95 -20.27 9.23 -3.12
CA VAL A 95 -19.39 9.30 -4.30
C VAL A 95 -20.07 8.65 -5.50
N ALA A 96 -19.93 9.25 -6.68
CA ALA A 96 -20.29 8.63 -7.94
C ALA A 96 -19.05 7.93 -8.52
N HIS A 97 -19.16 6.62 -8.79
CA HIS A 97 -18.04 5.83 -9.27
C HIS A 97 -18.45 4.88 -10.40
N PRO A 98 -17.59 4.62 -11.41
CA PRO A 98 -17.91 3.67 -12.46
C PRO A 98 -18.13 2.26 -11.90
N ALA A 99 -19.23 1.63 -12.28
CA ALA A 99 -19.55 0.28 -11.82
C ALA A 99 -18.48 -0.77 -12.20
N SER A 100 -17.75 -0.55 -13.31
CA SER A 100 -16.64 -1.43 -13.73
C SER A 100 -15.41 -1.40 -12.81
N PHE A 101 -15.30 -0.40 -11.94
CA PHE A 101 -14.25 -0.25 -10.92
C PHE A 101 -14.81 -0.29 -9.50
N THR A 102 -16.03 -0.84 -9.35
CA THR A 102 -16.72 -1.04 -8.08
C THR A 102 -16.96 -2.53 -7.88
N PHE A 103 -16.41 -3.08 -6.82
CA PHE A 103 -16.40 -4.52 -6.55
C PHE A 103 -17.26 -4.85 -5.35
N LYS A 104 -18.14 -5.85 -5.49
CA LYS A 104 -18.98 -6.32 -4.40
C LYS A 104 -18.13 -7.04 -3.35
N LEU A 105 -18.35 -6.72 -2.08
CA LEU A 105 -17.76 -7.43 -0.94
C LEU A 105 -18.63 -8.63 -0.55
N PRO A 106 -18.05 -9.78 -0.23
CA PRO A 106 -18.77 -10.87 0.43
C PRO A 106 -19.40 -10.42 1.76
N ASP A 107 -20.53 -11.00 2.16
CA ASP A 107 -21.31 -10.55 3.32
C ASP A 107 -20.54 -10.61 4.65
N HIS A 108 -19.55 -11.48 4.77
CA HIS A 108 -18.73 -11.66 5.96
C HIS A 108 -17.45 -10.78 5.99
N VAL A 109 -17.20 -10.02 4.94
CA VAL A 109 -16.08 -9.04 4.89
C VAL A 109 -16.61 -7.69 5.36
N SER A 110 -16.04 -7.10 6.38
CA SER A 110 -16.47 -5.79 6.91
C SER A 110 -16.15 -4.65 5.94
N LEU A 111 -16.85 -3.50 6.06
CA LEU A 111 -16.48 -2.31 5.30
C LEU A 111 -15.08 -1.81 5.68
N ARG A 112 -14.68 -1.97 6.94
CA ARG A 112 -13.31 -1.68 7.41
C ARG A 112 -12.26 -2.48 6.63
N GLU A 113 -12.46 -3.79 6.50
CA GLU A 113 -11.61 -4.65 5.67
C GLU A 113 -11.68 -4.25 4.21
N GLY A 114 -12.86 -3.88 3.71
CA GLY A 114 -13.08 -3.39 2.35
C GLY A 114 -12.24 -2.16 2.01
N ALA A 115 -12.16 -1.18 2.91
CA ALA A 115 -11.34 0.01 2.70
C ALA A 115 -9.84 -0.30 2.63
N LEU A 116 -9.40 -1.41 3.23
CA LEU A 116 -8.00 -1.87 3.20
C LEU A 116 -7.64 -2.72 1.96
N VAL A 117 -8.59 -2.98 1.07
CA VAL A 117 -8.33 -3.65 -0.22
C VAL A 117 -7.33 -2.83 -1.05
N GLU A 118 -7.43 -1.50 -1.02
CA GLU A 118 -6.53 -0.62 -1.77
C GLU A 118 -5.06 -0.78 -1.35
N PRO A 119 -4.68 -0.58 -0.08
CA PRO A 119 -3.29 -0.79 0.33
C PRO A 119 -2.83 -2.25 0.17
N LEU A 120 -3.71 -3.24 0.34
CA LEU A 120 -3.39 -4.64 0.10
C LEU A 120 -3.05 -4.88 -1.38
N ALA A 121 -3.75 -4.21 -2.32
CA ALA A 121 -3.47 -4.27 -3.74
C ALA A 121 -2.06 -3.74 -4.08
N VAL A 122 -1.56 -2.74 -3.33
CA VAL A 122 -0.16 -2.29 -3.45
C VAL A 122 0.81 -3.39 -3.02
N GLY A 123 0.54 -4.06 -1.88
CA GLY A 123 1.35 -5.19 -1.41
C GLY A 123 1.37 -6.36 -2.41
N LEU A 124 0.22 -6.68 -3.03
CA LEU A 124 0.11 -7.67 -4.10
C LEU A 124 0.96 -7.27 -5.31
N SER A 125 0.88 -6.00 -5.73
CA SER A 125 1.69 -5.49 -6.84
C SER A 125 3.20 -5.58 -6.55
N ALA A 126 3.61 -5.31 -5.31
CA ALA A 126 5.00 -5.47 -4.89
C ALA A 126 5.45 -6.94 -4.96
N ALA A 127 4.63 -7.86 -4.49
CA ALA A 127 4.90 -9.30 -4.55
C ALA A 127 4.98 -9.84 -5.99
N ASP A 128 4.09 -9.37 -6.87
CA ASP A 128 4.10 -9.74 -8.29
C ASP A 128 5.35 -9.20 -9.00
N LYS A 129 5.71 -7.94 -8.76
CA LYS A 129 6.95 -7.34 -9.30
C LYS A 129 8.20 -8.06 -8.78
N GLY A 130 8.18 -8.45 -7.51
CA GLY A 130 9.21 -9.26 -6.89
C GLY A 130 9.21 -10.71 -7.37
N ASN A 131 8.16 -11.18 -8.02
CA ASN A 131 7.97 -12.58 -8.43
C ASN A 131 8.33 -13.53 -7.27
N ILE A 132 7.74 -13.29 -6.09
CA ILE A 132 8.05 -14.05 -4.87
C ILE A 132 7.73 -15.52 -5.08
N GLN A 133 8.71 -16.39 -4.84
CA GLN A 133 8.60 -17.84 -4.97
C GLN A 133 8.62 -18.53 -3.59
N VAL A 134 8.06 -19.74 -3.56
CA VAL A 134 8.10 -20.59 -2.37
C VAL A 134 9.55 -20.83 -1.92
N GLY A 135 9.81 -20.67 -0.64
CA GLY A 135 11.11 -20.91 -0.05
C GLY A 135 12.07 -19.72 -0.03
N GLU A 136 11.75 -18.61 -0.71
CA GLU A 136 12.61 -17.42 -0.75
C GLU A 136 12.62 -16.64 0.57
N THR A 137 13.70 -15.92 0.78
CA THR A 137 13.86 -14.94 1.87
C THR A 137 13.52 -13.56 1.32
N VAL A 138 12.52 -12.92 1.94
CA VAL A 138 12.08 -11.57 1.61
C VAL A 138 12.45 -10.61 2.74
N VAL A 139 13.05 -9.48 2.41
CA VAL A 139 13.30 -8.38 3.34
C VAL A 139 12.41 -7.21 2.96
N VAL A 140 11.74 -6.61 3.93
CA VAL A 140 10.90 -5.41 3.75
C VAL A 140 11.49 -4.28 4.59
N LEU A 141 11.90 -3.20 3.96
CA LEU A 141 12.39 -2.01 4.65
C LEU A 141 11.22 -1.04 4.89
N GLY A 142 10.86 -0.86 6.17
CA GLY A 142 9.73 -0.08 6.64
C GLY A 142 8.52 -0.96 7.00
N ALA A 143 8.09 -0.90 8.26
CA ALA A 143 6.92 -1.59 8.81
C ALA A 143 5.69 -0.68 8.94
N GLY A 144 5.54 0.31 8.06
CA GLY A 144 4.28 1.04 7.90
C GLY A 144 3.19 0.16 7.26
N CYS A 145 2.00 0.72 7.04
CA CYS A 145 0.87 -0.01 6.46
C CYS A 145 1.27 -0.79 5.20
N ILE A 146 1.96 -0.16 4.24
CA ILE A 146 2.38 -0.82 2.99
C ILE A 146 3.40 -1.93 3.23
N GLY A 147 4.37 -1.72 4.12
CA GLY A 147 5.32 -2.79 4.47
C GLY A 147 4.64 -3.98 5.14
N LEU A 148 3.66 -3.73 6.00
CA LEU A 148 2.91 -4.79 6.68
C LEU A 148 1.99 -5.58 5.74
N VAL A 149 1.30 -4.93 4.79
CA VAL A 149 0.54 -5.67 3.77
C VAL A 149 1.46 -6.44 2.82
N THR A 150 2.63 -5.89 2.49
CA THR A 150 3.66 -6.59 1.70
C THR A 150 4.18 -7.84 2.43
N LEU A 151 4.43 -7.73 3.73
CA LEU A 151 4.77 -8.88 4.60
C LEU A 151 3.69 -9.97 4.53
N MET A 152 2.41 -9.59 4.72
CA MET A 152 1.30 -10.54 4.68
C MET A 152 1.26 -11.27 3.32
N VAL A 153 1.36 -10.52 2.21
CA VAL A 153 1.34 -11.09 0.87
C VAL A 153 2.57 -11.97 0.62
N ALA A 154 3.77 -11.55 1.03
CA ALA A 154 4.99 -12.35 0.87
C ALA A 154 4.85 -13.73 1.53
N ARG A 155 4.25 -13.78 2.72
CA ARG A 155 3.97 -15.04 3.42
C ARG A 155 2.96 -15.91 2.68
N THR A 156 1.88 -15.35 2.19
CA THR A 156 0.88 -16.12 1.42
C THR A 156 1.44 -16.64 0.09
N ARG A 157 2.44 -15.98 -0.48
CA ARG A 157 3.20 -16.42 -1.67
C ARG A 157 4.21 -17.53 -1.35
N GLY A 158 4.39 -17.89 -0.08
CA GLY A 158 5.26 -18.98 0.34
C GLY A 158 6.70 -18.58 0.65
N ALA A 159 6.98 -17.31 0.90
CA ALA A 159 8.28 -16.90 1.43
C ALA A 159 8.59 -17.68 2.72
N SER A 160 9.74 -18.35 2.77
CA SER A 160 10.15 -19.15 3.94
C SER A 160 10.57 -18.28 5.11
N LYS A 161 11.06 -17.10 4.82
CA LYS A 161 11.49 -16.11 5.81
C LYS A 161 11.11 -14.72 5.34
N VAL A 162 10.45 -13.94 6.20
CA VAL A 162 10.23 -12.51 5.97
C VAL A 162 10.88 -11.75 7.12
N ILE A 163 11.84 -10.88 6.80
CA ILE A 163 12.51 -9.98 7.73
C ILE A 163 11.97 -8.57 7.43
N ILE A 164 11.61 -7.82 8.45
CA ILE A 164 11.11 -6.45 8.28
C ILE A 164 11.86 -5.49 9.20
N THR A 165 12.15 -4.30 8.71
CA THR A 165 12.83 -3.27 9.50
C THR A 165 11.93 -2.06 9.73
N ASP A 166 12.05 -1.43 10.87
CA ASP A 166 11.53 -0.09 11.16
C ASP A 166 12.32 0.51 12.32
N VAL A 167 12.11 1.77 12.63
CA VAL A 167 12.67 2.46 13.80
C VAL A 167 11.64 2.55 14.94
N LEU A 168 10.38 2.26 14.69
CA LEU A 168 9.27 2.39 15.63
C LEU A 168 8.89 1.04 16.24
N PRO A 169 9.01 0.87 17.58
CA PRO A 169 8.80 -0.42 18.25
C PRO A 169 7.39 -0.99 18.04
N ASN A 170 6.33 -0.18 18.08
CA ASN A 170 4.95 -0.63 17.90
C ASN A 170 4.70 -1.24 16.51
N ARG A 171 5.34 -0.71 15.46
CA ARG A 171 5.27 -1.25 14.09
C ARG A 171 6.00 -2.58 13.99
N LEU A 172 7.15 -2.69 14.64
CA LEU A 172 7.92 -3.94 14.73
C LEU A 172 7.15 -5.02 15.50
N GLU A 173 6.48 -4.64 16.59
CA GLU A 173 5.61 -5.55 17.33
C GLU A 173 4.46 -6.08 16.46
N MET A 174 3.82 -5.20 15.68
CA MET A 174 2.79 -5.63 14.72
C MET A 174 3.36 -6.58 13.68
N ALA A 175 4.54 -6.29 13.14
CA ALA A 175 5.20 -7.17 12.19
C ALA A 175 5.51 -8.56 12.78
N GLN A 176 5.94 -8.63 14.05
CA GLN A 176 6.15 -9.90 14.75
C GLN A 176 4.83 -10.67 14.94
N LYS A 177 3.73 -9.99 15.33
CA LYS A 177 2.39 -10.59 15.43
C LYS A 177 1.90 -11.15 14.09
N LEU A 178 2.37 -10.57 12.98
CA LEU A 178 2.10 -11.05 11.61
C LEU A 178 3.12 -12.10 11.14
N GLY A 179 4.07 -12.48 12.01
CA GLY A 179 5.00 -13.58 11.81
C GLY A 179 6.27 -13.23 11.04
N ALA A 180 6.70 -11.97 11.04
CA ALA A 180 8.01 -11.56 10.55
C ALA A 180 9.10 -11.65 11.63
N ILE A 181 10.34 -11.71 11.18
CA ILE A 181 11.50 -11.40 12.01
C ILE A 181 11.69 -9.87 11.95
N ALA A 182 11.46 -9.19 13.06
CA ALA A 182 11.56 -7.74 13.15
C ALA A 182 12.98 -7.31 13.54
N VAL A 183 13.49 -6.29 12.86
CA VAL A 183 14.81 -5.68 13.12
C VAL A 183 14.62 -4.19 13.39
N ASN A 184 15.03 -3.73 14.57
CA ASN A 184 14.98 -2.31 14.93
C ASN A 184 16.20 -1.58 14.34
N ALA A 185 15.97 -0.88 13.23
CA ALA A 185 17.00 -0.09 12.55
C ALA A 185 17.42 1.18 13.30
N GLY A 186 16.73 1.55 14.39
CA GLY A 186 17.12 2.63 15.28
C GLY A 186 18.12 2.20 16.36
N GLU A 187 18.22 0.88 16.64
CA GLU A 187 19.07 0.32 17.69
C GLU A 187 20.23 -0.49 17.13
N THR A 188 20.08 -1.03 15.94
CA THR A 188 21.11 -1.90 15.30
C THR A 188 21.38 -1.47 13.87
N ASP A 189 22.58 -1.81 13.37
CA ASP A 189 22.83 -1.71 11.92
C ASP A 189 22.02 -2.77 11.18
N ALA A 190 20.96 -2.31 10.50
CA ALA A 190 20.00 -3.18 9.83
C ALA A 190 20.66 -4.10 8.78
N VAL A 191 21.67 -3.63 8.05
CA VAL A 191 22.36 -4.41 7.02
C VAL A 191 23.10 -5.58 7.67
N SER A 192 23.94 -5.31 8.67
CA SER A 192 24.71 -6.34 9.38
C SER A 192 23.78 -7.37 10.04
N GLU A 193 22.69 -6.94 10.66
CA GLU A 193 21.76 -7.84 11.32
C GLU A 193 21.01 -8.73 10.30
N ILE A 194 20.56 -8.17 9.17
CA ILE A 194 19.91 -8.94 8.11
C ILE A 194 20.89 -9.95 7.49
N LEU A 195 22.14 -9.56 7.25
CA LEU A 195 23.19 -10.48 6.77
C LEU A 195 23.43 -11.59 7.79
N ARG A 196 23.49 -11.29 9.09
CA ARG A 196 23.59 -12.30 10.16
C ARG A 196 22.40 -13.29 10.12
N LEU A 197 21.15 -12.78 10.00
CA LEU A 197 19.93 -13.57 9.94
C LEU A 197 19.81 -14.44 8.67
N THR A 198 20.59 -14.10 7.65
CA THR A 198 20.66 -14.82 6.37
C THR A 198 21.97 -15.59 6.18
N ASN A 199 22.77 -15.76 7.26
CA ASN A 199 24.07 -16.44 7.25
C ASN A 199 25.03 -15.86 6.19
N GLY A 200 25.04 -14.54 6.00
CA GLY A 200 25.86 -13.84 5.02
C GLY A 200 25.37 -13.91 3.58
N ARG A 201 24.33 -14.71 3.29
CA ARG A 201 23.82 -14.90 1.91
C ARG A 201 23.12 -13.67 1.36
N GLY A 202 22.43 -12.91 2.21
CA GLY A 202 21.51 -11.87 1.81
C GLY A 202 20.10 -12.39 1.40
N ALA A 203 19.24 -11.47 0.98
CA ALA A 203 17.85 -11.75 0.64
C ALA A 203 17.64 -12.01 -0.85
N ASP A 204 16.70 -12.90 -1.18
CA ASP A 204 16.28 -13.13 -2.56
C ASP A 204 15.55 -11.92 -3.13
N ILE A 205 14.73 -11.29 -2.28
CA ILE A 205 13.97 -10.09 -2.63
C ILE A 205 14.08 -9.07 -1.49
N VAL A 206 14.32 -7.83 -1.86
CA VAL A 206 14.28 -6.69 -0.92
C VAL A 206 13.23 -5.71 -1.42
N VAL A 207 12.25 -5.39 -0.59
CA VAL A 207 11.18 -4.44 -0.88
C VAL A 207 11.39 -3.17 -0.06
N ASP A 208 11.64 -2.05 -0.72
CA ASP A 208 11.74 -0.76 -0.04
C ASP A 208 10.36 -0.08 0.03
N CYS A 209 9.82 0.02 1.24
CA CYS A 209 8.58 0.73 1.55
C CYS A 209 8.83 2.11 2.21
N CYS A 210 10.08 2.54 2.34
CA CYS A 210 10.47 3.83 2.92
C CYS A 210 10.71 4.90 1.86
N GLY A 211 11.37 4.56 0.75
CA GLY A 211 11.68 5.48 -0.34
C GLY A 211 12.77 6.50 -0.01
N ARG A 212 13.69 6.19 0.90
CA ARG A 212 14.79 7.08 1.29
C ARG A 212 16.10 6.65 0.64
N ASN A 213 17.01 7.58 0.38
CA ASN A 213 18.34 7.26 -0.16
C ASN A 213 19.03 6.15 0.65
N GLN A 214 19.01 6.26 1.97
CA GLN A 214 19.62 5.28 2.86
C GLN A 214 19.01 3.88 2.68
N THR A 215 17.68 3.75 2.63
CA THR A 215 17.03 2.44 2.51
C THR A 215 17.24 1.83 1.14
N VAL A 216 17.28 2.63 0.07
CA VAL A 216 17.60 2.13 -1.27
C VAL A 216 19.05 1.64 -1.36
N GLN A 217 20.01 2.32 -0.74
CA GLN A 217 21.39 1.86 -0.65
C GLN A 217 21.48 0.53 0.15
N GLN A 218 20.75 0.44 1.28
CA GLN A 218 20.67 -0.78 2.07
C GLN A 218 20.09 -1.96 1.26
N CYS A 219 19.11 -1.70 0.36
CA CYS A 219 18.58 -2.76 -0.52
C CYS A 219 19.69 -3.43 -1.33
N ILE A 220 20.62 -2.65 -1.90
CA ILE A 220 21.73 -3.17 -2.70
C ILE A 220 22.67 -4.01 -1.83
N GLN A 221 22.96 -3.55 -0.61
CA GLN A 221 23.82 -4.25 0.32
C GLN A 221 23.21 -5.58 0.80
N ILE A 222 21.91 -5.58 1.09
CA ILE A 222 21.14 -6.71 1.66
C ILE A 222 20.82 -7.76 0.59
N ALA A 223 20.57 -7.35 -0.65
CA ALA A 223 20.25 -8.28 -1.72
C ALA A 223 21.41 -9.25 -1.99
N ARG A 224 21.10 -10.54 -2.13
CA ARG A 224 22.08 -11.53 -2.57
C ARG A 224 22.48 -11.30 -4.04
N PRO A 225 23.58 -11.87 -4.52
CA PRO A 225 23.83 -11.94 -5.96
C PRO A 225 22.60 -12.51 -6.71
N TYR A 226 22.25 -11.88 -7.84
CA TYR A 226 21.03 -12.18 -8.64
C TYR A 226 19.73 -11.93 -7.87
N GLY A 227 19.77 -11.03 -6.88
CA GLY A 227 18.61 -10.62 -6.09
C GLY A 227 17.72 -9.60 -6.83
N ARG A 228 16.52 -9.41 -6.30
CA ARG A 228 15.50 -8.49 -6.84
C ARG A 228 15.18 -7.41 -5.82
N ILE A 229 15.22 -6.15 -6.25
CA ILE A 229 14.91 -4.99 -5.42
C ILE A 229 13.65 -4.34 -5.97
N ILE A 230 12.65 -4.16 -5.10
CA ILE A 230 11.35 -3.61 -5.45
C ILE A 230 11.15 -2.29 -4.71
N LEU A 231 11.06 -1.20 -5.47
CA LEU A 231 10.83 0.14 -4.93
C LEU A 231 9.33 0.44 -4.87
N VAL A 232 8.81 0.65 -3.67
CA VAL A 232 7.41 0.99 -3.40
C VAL A 232 7.31 2.35 -2.72
N GLY A 233 8.23 2.65 -1.82
CA GLY A 233 8.27 3.91 -1.08
C GLY A 233 8.60 5.12 -1.96
N LEU A 234 8.00 6.27 -1.64
CA LEU A 234 8.16 7.54 -2.37
C LEU A 234 8.38 8.70 -1.37
N ALA A 235 9.48 8.67 -0.63
CA ALA A 235 9.80 9.74 0.32
C ALA A 235 10.74 10.80 -0.28
N GLU A 236 11.65 10.41 -1.15
CA GLU A 236 12.61 11.30 -1.80
C GLU A 236 12.41 11.33 -3.33
N THR A 237 12.63 12.52 -3.91
CA THR A 237 12.45 12.73 -5.36
C THR A 237 13.69 12.37 -6.17
N THR A 238 14.83 12.26 -5.53
CA THR A 238 16.12 12.00 -6.18
C THR A 238 16.95 11.04 -5.36
N LEU A 239 17.44 9.97 -5.96
CA LEU A 239 18.40 9.07 -5.33
C LEU A 239 19.83 9.57 -5.59
N LYS A 240 20.65 9.55 -4.55
CA LYS A 240 22.06 9.98 -4.59
C LYS A 240 22.97 8.82 -4.18
N GLU A 241 24.18 8.84 -4.70
CA GLU A 241 25.28 7.95 -4.25
C GLU A 241 24.91 6.46 -4.28
N LEU A 242 24.27 6.02 -5.37
CA LEU A 242 23.99 4.59 -5.53
C LEU A 242 25.30 3.81 -5.70
N PRO A 243 25.53 2.72 -4.96
CA PRO A 243 26.73 1.86 -5.11
C PRO A 243 26.61 1.02 -6.38
N MET A 244 26.82 1.67 -7.54
CA MET A 244 26.62 1.06 -8.87
C MET A 244 27.53 -0.14 -9.11
N PHE A 245 28.74 -0.15 -8.53
CA PHE A 245 29.64 -1.28 -8.65
C PHE A 245 29.04 -2.54 -8.03
N ASP A 246 28.54 -2.43 -6.79
CA ASP A 246 27.90 -3.55 -6.09
C ASP A 246 26.61 -4.00 -6.80
N PHE A 247 25.88 -3.06 -7.40
CA PHE A 247 24.68 -3.36 -8.18
C PHE A 247 25.00 -4.22 -9.41
N VAL A 248 26.07 -3.85 -10.14
CA VAL A 248 26.51 -4.58 -11.33
C VAL A 248 27.15 -5.91 -10.96
N ASP A 249 28.05 -5.92 -9.96
CA ASP A 249 28.76 -7.12 -9.53
C ASP A 249 27.83 -8.23 -9.02
N LYS A 250 26.73 -7.83 -8.39
CA LYS A 250 25.67 -8.77 -7.96
C LYS A 250 24.63 -9.08 -9.02
N GLU A 251 24.68 -8.50 -10.22
CA GLU A 251 23.64 -8.62 -11.28
C GLU A 251 22.22 -8.40 -10.75
N LEU A 252 22.01 -7.31 -10.00
CA LEU A 252 20.73 -7.05 -9.35
C LEU A 252 19.67 -6.56 -10.34
N THR A 253 18.42 -6.89 -10.07
CA THR A 253 17.27 -6.36 -10.78
C THR A 253 16.58 -5.29 -9.93
N PHE A 254 16.36 -4.10 -10.48
CA PHE A 254 15.47 -3.08 -9.91
C PHE A 254 14.13 -3.09 -10.64
N ALA A 255 13.04 -3.10 -9.85
CA ALA A 255 11.69 -2.85 -10.36
C ALA A 255 10.97 -1.85 -9.44
N ALA A 256 10.02 -1.11 -10.00
CA ALA A 256 9.24 -0.14 -9.24
C ALA A 256 7.75 -0.49 -9.29
N VAL A 257 7.05 -0.19 -8.22
CA VAL A 257 5.60 -0.31 -8.10
C VAL A 257 4.98 1.08 -8.24
N ARG A 258 4.10 1.22 -9.23
CA ARG A 258 3.19 2.36 -9.30
C ARG A 258 1.78 1.87 -9.08
N ARG A 259 1.25 2.01 -7.85
CA ARG A 259 -0.10 1.54 -7.53
C ARG A 259 -0.27 0.04 -7.84
N TYR A 260 -1.33 -0.33 -8.55
CA TYR A 260 -1.72 -1.72 -8.88
C TYR A 260 -2.56 -1.75 -10.14
N HIS A 261 -2.81 -2.94 -10.66
CA HIS A 261 -3.79 -3.22 -11.71
C HIS A 261 -4.29 -4.65 -11.54
N ASN A 262 -5.58 -4.87 -11.76
CA ASN A 262 -6.25 -6.19 -11.63
C ASN A 262 -6.09 -6.87 -10.25
N GLN A 263 -5.76 -6.11 -9.18
CA GLN A 263 -5.48 -6.67 -7.86
C GLN A 263 -6.68 -6.65 -6.91
N PHE A 264 -7.70 -5.83 -7.17
CA PHE A 264 -8.85 -5.70 -6.27
C PHE A 264 -9.60 -7.01 -6.06
N PRO A 265 -9.98 -7.78 -7.09
CA PRO A 265 -10.63 -9.08 -6.89
C PRO A 265 -9.76 -10.03 -6.06
N ILE A 266 -8.45 -10.08 -6.34
CA ILE A 266 -7.51 -10.95 -5.61
C ILE A 266 -7.42 -10.52 -4.13
N ALA A 267 -7.32 -9.24 -3.87
CA ALA A 267 -7.26 -8.71 -2.50
C ALA A 267 -8.55 -9.00 -1.71
N ILE A 268 -9.72 -8.86 -2.34
CA ILE A 268 -11.00 -9.22 -1.75
C ILE A 268 -11.04 -10.72 -1.41
N ASP A 269 -10.63 -11.58 -2.34
CA ASP A 269 -10.60 -13.02 -2.12
C ASP A 269 -9.64 -13.40 -0.98
N MET A 270 -8.47 -12.77 -0.89
CA MET A 270 -7.51 -13.02 0.19
C MET A 270 -8.08 -12.64 1.56
N ILE A 271 -8.81 -11.52 1.64
CA ILE A 271 -9.48 -11.10 2.88
C ILE A 271 -10.62 -12.06 3.20
N ALA A 272 -11.47 -12.36 2.24
CA ALA A 272 -12.63 -13.23 2.40
C ALA A 272 -12.24 -14.64 2.86
N ASN A 273 -11.16 -15.20 2.32
CA ASN A 273 -10.63 -16.51 2.69
C ASN A 273 -9.69 -16.47 3.94
N ARG A 274 -9.61 -15.33 4.64
CA ARG A 274 -8.78 -15.17 5.84
C ARG A 274 -7.29 -15.49 5.62
N MET A 275 -6.81 -15.35 4.40
CA MET A 275 -5.38 -15.51 4.07
C MET A 275 -4.54 -14.38 4.65
N VAL A 276 -5.14 -13.20 4.85
CA VAL A 276 -4.55 -12.01 5.46
C VAL A 276 -5.51 -11.40 6.50
N SER A 277 -4.96 -10.70 7.47
CA SER A 277 -5.72 -10.05 8.57
C SER A 277 -5.51 -8.54 8.54
N VAL A 278 -5.99 -7.88 7.48
CA VAL A 278 -5.75 -6.44 7.25
C VAL A 278 -6.36 -5.55 8.33
N GLU A 279 -7.47 -5.97 8.94
CA GLU A 279 -8.16 -5.22 9.99
C GLU A 279 -7.25 -4.94 11.21
N ARG A 280 -6.28 -5.82 11.49
CA ARG A 280 -5.28 -5.62 12.56
C ARG A 280 -4.42 -4.37 12.37
N LEU A 281 -4.35 -3.84 11.16
CA LEU A 281 -3.57 -2.64 10.85
C LEU A 281 -4.29 -1.36 11.29
N ILE A 282 -5.62 -1.40 11.48
CA ILE A 282 -6.40 -0.26 11.94
C ILE A 282 -6.09 -0.04 13.42
N THR A 283 -5.34 1.02 13.71
CA THR A 283 -4.95 1.37 15.08
C THR A 283 -5.79 2.50 15.66
N HIS A 284 -6.37 3.35 14.79
CA HIS A 284 -7.15 4.51 15.19
C HIS A 284 -8.38 4.66 14.32
N GLU A 285 -9.51 4.94 14.94
CA GLU A 285 -10.79 5.18 14.27
C GLU A 285 -11.32 6.56 14.66
N TYR A 286 -11.86 7.28 13.70
CA TYR A 286 -12.36 8.63 13.89
C TYR A 286 -13.71 8.79 13.18
N PRO A 287 -14.71 9.44 13.80
CA PRO A 287 -15.93 9.80 13.12
C PRO A 287 -15.65 10.84 12.01
N PHE A 288 -16.45 10.83 10.96
CA PHE A 288 -16.26 11.69 9.79
C PHE A 288 -16.21 13.18 10.16
N GLU A 289 -17.01 13.61 11.12
CA GLU A 289 -17.06 15.00 11.61
C GLU A 289 -15.74 15.46 12.18
N ASN A 290 -14.94 14.52 12.69
CA ASN A 290 -13.63 14.76 13.27
C ASN A 290 -12.47 14.59 12.27
N THR A 291 -12.75 14.53 10.96
CA THR A 291 -11.72 14.32 9.93
C THR A 291 -10.52 15.28 10.05
N PRO A 292 -10.67 16.61 10.26
CA PRO A 292 -9.52 17.50 10.44
C PRO A 292 -8.65 17.10 11.64
N PHE A 293 -9.28 16.78 12.78
CA PHE A 293 -8.56 16.30 13.96
C PHE A 293 -7.84 14.98 13.70
N ALA A 294 -8.47 14.04 12.97
CA ALA A 294 -7.87 12.76 12.63
C ALA A 294 -6.55 12.91 11.86
N PHE A 295 -6.49 13.84 10.91
CA PHE A 295 -5.25 14.14 10.17
C PHE A 295 -4.18 14.75 11.06
N GLU A 296 -4.54 15.72 11.92
CA GLU A 296 -3.62 16.32 12.86
C GLU A 296 -3.09 15.30 13.88
N ASP A 297 -3.96 14.44 14.38
CA ASP A 297 -3.62 13.38 15.32
C ASP A 297 -2.65 12.37 14.71
N CYS A 298 -2.92 11.92 13.49
CA CYS A 298 -2.01 11.03 12.75
C CYS A 298 -0.65 11.66 12.44
N ILE A 299 -0.57 13.00 12.33
CA ILE A 299 0.71 13.70 12.19
C ILE A 299 1.44 13.78 13.54
N ARG A 300 0.73 14.15 14.59
CA ARG A 300 1.28 14.36 15.94
C ARG A 300 1.73 13.03 16.55
N ASN A 301 0.92 12.00 16.41
CA ASN A 301 1.13 10.67 16.99
C ASN A 301 1.57 9.64 15.95
N ALA A 302 2.35 10.05 14.95
CA ALA A 302 2.81 9.20 13.85
C ALA A 302 3.58 7.94 14.31
N SER A 303 4.15 7.97 15.52
CA SER A 303 4.79 6.81 16.16
C SER A 303 3.77 5.71 16.51
N ASP A 304 2.54 6.05 16.85
CA ASP A 304 1.54 5.13 17.37
C ASP A 304 0.53 4.68 16.29
N VAL A 305 0.41 5.48 15.22
CA VAL A 305 -0.53 5.20 14.13
C VAL A 305 0.13 4.32 13.06
N ILE A 306 -0.46 3.14 12.83
CA ILE A 306 -0.18 2.32 11.64
C ILE A 306 -1.16 2.70 10.53
N LYS A 307 -2.47 2.69 10.87
CA LYS A 307 -3.56 3.04 9.97
C LYS A 307 -4.67 3.76 10.71
N GLY A 308 -5.02 4.95 10.25
CA GLY A 308 -6.23 5.66 10.67
C GLY A 308 -7.42 5.33 9.75
N MET A 309 -8.62 5.24 10.34
CA MET A 309 -9.86 4.96 9.64
C MET A 309 -10.88 6.06 9.94
N ILE A 310 -11.49 6.63 8.90
CA ILE A 310 -12.65 7.53 9.04
C ILE A 310 -13.92 6.71 8.90
N LEU A 311 -14.79 6.82 9.90
CA LEU A 311 -16.07 6.13 9.95
C LEU A 311 -17.18 7.14 9.65
N PHE A 312 -18.04 6.79 8.71
CA PHE A 312 -19.24 7.55 8.41
C PHE A 312 -20.42 6.95 9.19
N GLU A 313 -21.12 7.77 9.96
CA GLU A 313 -22.29 7.32 10.69
C GLU A 313 -23.40 6.86 9.72
N SER A 314 -24.15 5.84 10.18
CA SER A 314 -25.29 5.21 9.47
C SER A 314 -26.56 6.04 9.54
#